data_06983b129bcf0dfe0f9fc2082c6ff91b
#
_entry.id   06983b129bcf0dfe0f9fc2082c6ff91b
#
_cell.length_a   1.000
_cell.length_b   1.000
_cell.length_c   1.000
_cell.angle_alpha   90.00
_cell.angle_beta   90.00
_cell.angle_gamma   90.00
#
_symmetry.space_group_name_H-M   'P 1'
#
loop_
_entity.id
_entity.type
_entity.pdbx_description
1 polymer ?
#
loop_
_entity_poly.entity_id
_entity_poly.type
_entity_poly.pdbx_seq_one_letter_code
_entity_poly.pdbx_strand_id
1 'polypeptide(L)'
;MYRLILMLVIACILFGCTTENFGQSAKFAGKDNAIVVTDNTGYQVKLKKKPEKIMTNNIYLDNILLGLVEPEKMLSVSKNMDNSAKSFGNMVSSLVENKITNPGLEAVLALKPDIFIVNEVIGADKIQSYRDMGIHVYVVRLSTNIEEVKNEIIKLSRLVGEEQRGKILVKKMNDKLERIERNIPQELHYSKSTVLVSANYASYGGKGCMYDDICKHAKIRNGIADLGMNTGQTVNKEVMIEINPDFFFLAKPWKDNKAKDEKLLGEFLADKSLENLRAVKNGNVALLDEKYIFIGHQNCVWSVQKLAHLVYGDCVVLEPEEFLKGF
;
A
#
# COMPACT_ATOMS: atom_id res chain seq x y z
N MET A 1 -78.54 -13.75 1.95
CA MET A 1 -78.17 -14.75 0.93
C MET A 1 -77.12 -14.16 0.02
N TYR A 2 -76.10 -14.88 -0.27
CA TYR A 2 -74.89 -14.64 -1.11
C TYR A 2 -73.72 -13.86 -0.45
N ARG A 3 -72.79 -14.67 -0.03
CA ARG A 3 -71.38 -14.34 0.29
C ARG A 3 -70.63 -14.03 -1.00
N LEU A 4 -69.95 -12.86 -1.06
CA LEU A 4 -68.96 -12.59 -2.09
C LEU A 4 -67.58 -12.62 -1.41
N ILE A 5 -66.79 -13.66 -1.79
CA ILE A 5 -65.41 -13.84 -1.33
C ILE A 5 -64.54 -12.96 -2.22
N LEU A 6 -63.92 -11.94 -1.62
CA LEU A 6 -62.91 -11.11 -2.28
C LEU A 6 -61.53 -11.70 -2.03
N MET A 7 -60.94 -12.34 -3.07
CA MET A 7 -59.55 -12.76 -3.06
C MET A 7 -58.62 -11.54 -3.17
N LEU A 8 -57.89 -11.25 -2.12
CA LEU A 8 -56.82 -10.27 -2.12
C LEU A 8 -55.55 -10.94 -2.65
N VAL A 9 -55.09 -10.60 -3.86
CA VAL A 9 -53.80 -11.01 -4.40
C VAL A 9 -52.75 -10.08 -3.83
N ILE A 10 -51.95 -10.55 -2.88
CA ILE A 10 -50.77 -9.83 -2.37
C ILE A 10 -49.64 -10.03 -3.38
N ALA A 11 -49.38 -8.99 -4.15
CA ALA A 11 -48.15 -8.96 -4.98
C ALA A 11 -46.93 -8.64 -4.06
N CYS A 12 -46.15 -9.66 -3.76
CA CYS A 12 -44.83 -9.47 -3.16
C CYS A 12 -43.89 -8.84 -4.19
N ILE A 13 -43.67 -7.56 -4.08
CA ILE A 13 -42.59 -6.86 -4.79
C ILE A 13 -41.29 -7.23 -4.08
N LEU A 14 -40.58 -8.21 -4.63
CA LEU A 14 -39.18 -8.50 -4.25
C LEU A 14 -38.29 -7.38 -4.78
N PHE A 15 -37.93 -6.45 -3.90
CA PHE A 15 -36.77 -5.58 -4.13
C PHE A 15 -35.52 -6.47 -4.14
N GLY A 16 -35.06 -6.82 -5.33
CA GLY A 16 -33.79 -7.42 -5.51
C GLY A 16 -32.69 -6.41 -5.20
N CYS A 17 -32.00 -6.59 -4.07
CA CYS A 17 -30.67 -6.00 -3.88
C CYS A 17 -29.76 -6.49 -4.98
N THR A 18 -29.45 -5.63 -5.93
CA THR A 18 -28.34 -5.87 -6.85
C THR A 18 -27.04 -5.73 -6.07
N THR A 19 -26.53 -6.86 -5.59
CA THR A 19 -25.10 -6.96 -5.25
C THR A 19 -24.33 -6.75 -6.54
N GLU A 20 -23.66 -5.62 -6.64
CA GLU A 20 -22.70 -5.39 -7.72
C GLU A 20 -21.64 -6.49 -7.65
N ASN A 21 -21.68 -7.36 -8.65
CA ASN A 21 -20.69 -8.40 -8.87
C ASN A 21 -19.34 -7.75 -9.26
N PHE A 22 -18.49 -7.50 -8.29
CA PHE A 22 -17.05 -7.30 -8.49
C PHE A 22 -16.36 -8.63 -8.85
N GLY A 23 -16.82 -9.25 -9.90
CA GLY A 23 -16.33 -10.53 -10.37
C GLY A 23 -16.27 -10.60 -11.90
N GLN A 24 -15.52 -9.67 -12.55
CA GLN A 24 -15.11 -9.96 -13.93
C GLN A 24 -13.96 -10.96 -13.87
N SER A 25 -14.32 -12.25 -13.90
CA SER A 25 -13.41 -13.37 -14.06
C SER A 25 -12.65 -13.22 -15.38
N ALA A 26 -11.33 -13.28 -15.32
CA ALA A 26 -10.49 -13.51 -16.49
C ALA A 26 -10.95 -14.82 -17.14
N LYS A 27 -11.58 -14.75 -18.34
CA LYS A 27 -11.90 -15.93 -19.13
C LYS A 27 -10.61 -16.44 -19.75
N PHE A 28 -10.16 -17.62 -19.34
CA PHE A 28 -9.20 -18.38 -20.14
C PHE A 28 -9.92 -18.80 -21.43
N ALA A 29 -9.62 -18.09 -22.52
CA ALA A 29 -10.05 -18.53 -23.84
C ALA A 29 -9.20 -19.74 -24.23
N GLY A 30 -9.86 -20.82 -24.62
CA GLY A 30 -9.26 -22.14 -24.82
C GLY A 30 -8.10 -22.16 -25.81
N LYS A 31 -7.19 -23.11 -25.58
CA LYS A 31 -6.03 -23.58 -26.36
C LYS A 31 -4.87 -22.62 -26.66
N ASP A 32 -5.04 -21.29 -26.59
CA ASP A 32 -3.94 -20.34 -26.60
C ASP A 32 -3.71 -19.84 -25.18
N ASN A 33 -2.49 -19.95 -24.66
CA ASN A 33 -2.04 -19.45 -23.33
C ASN A 33 -2.08 -17.90 -23.24
N ALA A 34 -3.02 -17.27 -23.91
CA ALA A 34 -3.16 -15.82 -23.95
C ALA A 34 -3.70 -15.28 -22.62
N ILE A 35 -3.01 -14.31 -22.05
CA ILE A 35 -3.41 -13.60 -20.84
C ILE A 35 -4.14 -12.31 -21.27
N VAL A 36 -5.37 -12.12 -20.79
CA VAL A 36 -6.14 -10.89 -21.00
C VAL A 36 -6.52 -10.33 -19.63
N VAL A 37 -6.02 -9.15 -19.30
CA VAL A 37 -6.29 -8.48 -18.02
C VAL A 37 -6.62 -7.01 -18.29
N THR A 38 -7.67 -6.51 -17.63
CA THR A 38 -8.06 -5.10 -17.71
C THR A 38 -7.33 -4.31 -16.62
N ASP A 39 -6.64 -3.25 -17.00
CA ASP A 39 -5.92 -2.36 -16.08
C ASP A 39 -6.87 -1.39 -15.37
N ASN A 40 -6.34 -0.56 -14.46
CA ASN A 40 -7.14 0.37 -13.66
C ASN A 40 -7.68 1.58 -14.46
N THR A 41 -7.28 1.73 -15.72
CA THR A 41 -7.84 2.73 -16.68
C THR A 41 -8.95 2.16 -17.55
N GLY A 42 -9.24 0.86 -17.43
CA GLY A 42 -10.18 0.13 -18.29
C GLY A 42 -9.54 -0.40 -19.58
N TYR A 43 -8.22 -0.21 -19.78
CA TYR A 43 -7.51 -0.72 -20.94
C TYR A 43 -7.24 -2.22 -20.83
N GLN A 44 -7.53 -2.97 -21.91
CA GLN A 44 -7.27 -4.41 -21.96
C GLN A 44 -5.85 -4.68 -22.47
N VAL A 45 -5.01 -5.20 -21.57
CA VAL A 45 -3.69 -5.74 -21.94
C VAL A 45 -3.85 -7.19 -22.36
N LYS A 46 -3.33 -7.52 -23.55
CA LYS A 46 -3.39 -8.87 -24.14
C LYS A 46 -1.97 -9.36 -24.39
N LEU A 47 -1.56 -10.39 -23.66
CA LEU A 47 -0.26 -11.05 -23.84
C LEU A 47 -0.48 -12.42 -24.46
N LYS A 48 0.28 -12.75 -25.51
CA LYS A 48 0.16 -14.07 -26.20
C LYS A 48 0.66 -15.23 -25.32
N LYS A 49 1.52 -14.94 -24.35
CA LYS A 49 2.10 -15.92 -23.42
C LYS A 49 2.44 -15.22 -22.10
N LYS A 50 2.76 -16.01 -21.09
CA LYS A 50 3.30 -15.52 -19.80
C LYS A 50 4.53 -14.65 -20.05
N PRO A 51 4.59 -13.43 -19.46
CA PRO A 51 5.74 -12.54 -19.62
C PRO A 51 6.97 -13.07 -18.89
N GLU A 52 8.12 -13.04 -19.57
CA GLU A 52 9.43 -13.40 -19.03
C GLU A 52 10.33 -12.18 -18.80
N LYS A 53 9.95 -11.01 -19.36
CA LYS A 53 10.67 -9.76 -19.28
C LYS A 53 9.75 -8.69 -18.71
N ILE A 54 9.79 -8.49 -17.41
CA ILE A 54 8.92 -7.58 -16.68
C ILE A 54 9.68 -6.34 -16.28
N MET A 55 9.08 -5.18 -16.46
CA MET A 55 9.64 -3.91 -16.05
C MET A 55 8.58 -3.09 -15.30
N THR A 56 9.00 -2.32 -14.31
CA THR A 56 8.12 -1.43 -13.54
C THR A 56 8.69 -0.02 -13.51
N ASN A 57 7.88 0.96 -13.06
CA ASN A 57 8.35 2.34 -12.94
C ASN A 57 8.65 2.79 -11.51
N ASN A 58 8.35 1.97 -10.49
CA ASN A 58 8.51 2.40 -9.11
C ASN A 58 8.67 1.25 -8.11
N ILE A 59 9.13 1.61 -6.90
CA ILE A 59 9.44 0.71 -5.80
C ILE A 59 8.24 -0.13 -5.31
N TYR A 60 6.99 0.36 -5.39
CA TYR A 60 5.81 -0.40 -4.92
C TYR A 60 5.57 -1.61 -5.80
N LEU A 61 5.59 -1.37 -7.12
CA LEU A 61 5.40 -2.41 -8.12
C LEU A 61 6.56 -3.40 -8.10
N ASP A 62 7.80 -2.93 -7.91
CA ASP A 62 8.97 -3.78 -7.70
C ASP A 62 8.76 -4.76 -6.55
N ASN A 63 8.29 -4.26 -5.38
CA ASN A 63 8.02 -5.10 -4.22
C ASN A 63 6.94 -6.14 -4.51
N ILE A 64 5.83 -5.76 -5.15
CA ILE A 64 4.76 -6.71 -5.47
C ILE A 64 5.27 -7.77 -6.46
N LEU A 65 5.92 -7.34 -7.54
CA LEU A 65 6.38 -8.27 -8.58
C LEU A 65 7.45 -9.23 -8.06
N LEU A 66 8.44 -8.76 -7.30
CA LEU A 66 9.44 -9.62 -6.64
C LEU A 66 8.83 -10.58 -5.59
N GLY A 67 7.63 -10.28 -5.10
CA GLY A 67 6.84 -11.18 -4.28
C GLY A 67 6.10 -12.27 -5.09
N LEU A 68 5.98 -12.11 -6.41
CA LEU A 68 5.20 -12.97 -7.30
C LEU A 68 6.06 -13.77 -8.30
N VAL A 69 7.17 -13.19 -8.76
CA VAL A 69 8.03 -13.78 -9.80
C VAL A 69 9.47 -13.92 -9.32
N GLU A 70 10.24 -14.80 -9.97
CA GLU A 70 11.67 -14.91 -9.75
C GLU A 70 12.39 -13.62 -10.20
N PRO A 71 13.44 -13.16 -9.49
CA PRO A 71 14.15 -11.90 -9.79
C PRO A 71 14.66 -11.81 -11.23
N GLU A 72 15.00 -12.93 -11.85
CA GLU A 72 15.52 -13.04 -13.22
C GLU A 72 14.49 -12.56 -14.28
N LYS A 73 13.20 -12.55 -13.94
CA LYS A 73 12.15 -12.04 -14.83
C LYS A 73 12.03 -10.52 -14.77
N MET A 74 12.62 -9.88 -13.76
CA MET A 74 12.63 -8.42 -13.64
C MET A 74 13.79 -7.85 -14.43
N LEU A 75 13.50 -7.11 -15.51
CA LEU A 75 14.52 -6.42 -16.31
C LEU A 75 15.22 -5.30 -15.53
N SER A 76 14.50 -4.66 -14.63
CA SER A 76 15.04 -3.65 -13.75
C SER A 76 14.17 -3.47 -12.53
N VAL A 77 14.76 -2.93 -11.46
CA VAL A 77 14.03 -2.42 -10.28
C VAL A 77 14.54 -1.03 -9.90
N SER A 78 13.78 -0.30 -9.13
CA SER A 78 14.17 1.02 -8.62
C SER A 78 15.46 0.93 -7.79
N LYS A 79 16.37 1.90 -7.94
CA LYS A 79 17.55 2.06 -7.07
C LYS A 79 17.19 2.14 -5.59
N ASN A 80 16.00 2.62 -5.27
CA ASN A 80 15.52 2.71 -3.90
C ASN A 80 15.26 1.35 -3.25
N MET A 81 15.13 0.29 -4.04
CA MET A 81 14.98 -1.08 -3.52
C MET A 81 16.20 -1.56 -2.71
N ASP A 82 17.39 -1.06 -3.03
CA ASP A 82 18.63 -1.46 -2.35
C ASP A 82 18.80 -0.81 -0.97
N ASN A 83 18.00 0.22 -0.66
CA ASN A 83 18.04 0.91 0.63
C ASN A 83 17.08 0.25 1.63
N SER A 84 17.64 -0.32 2.72
CA SER A 84 16.86 -1.00 3.78
C SER A 84 15.91 -0.09 4.58
N ALA A 85 16.14 1.24 4.56
CA ALA A 85 15.20 2.22 5.15
C ALA A 85 14.00 2.51 4.23
N LYS A 86 14.07 2.12 2.94
CA LYS A 86 13.03 2.36 1.93
C LYS A 86 12.29 1.11 1.48
N SER A 87 12.92 -0.06 1.61
CA SER A 87 12.36 -1.32 1.14
C SER A 87 12.68 -2.49 2.06
N PHE A 88 11.72 -3.40 2.19
CA PHE A 88 11.94 -4.72 2.79
C PHE A 88 12.60 -5.69 1.80
N GLY A 89 12.63 -5.36 0.50
CA GLY A 89 13.12 -6.20 -0.58
C GLY A 89 14.57 -5.96 -0.96
N ASN A 90 15.39 -5.28 -0.16
CA ASN A 90 16.78 -4.93 -0.50
C ASN A 90 17.65 -6.15 -0.83
N MET A 91 17.49 -7.25 -0.09
CA MET A 91 18.23 -8.49 -0.36
C MET A 91 17.79 -9.16 -1.67
N VAL A 92 16.49 -9.13 -1.98
CA VAL A 92 15.95 -9.72 -3.21
C VAL A 92 16.29 -8.86 -4.41
N SER A 93 16.26 -7.53 -4.25
CA SER A 93 16.61 -6.60 -5.33
C SER A 93 18.05 -6.75 -5.80
N SER A 94 18.98 -7.16 -4.93
CA SER A 94 20.38 -7.39 -5.31
C SER A 94 20.57 -8.45 -6.40
N LEU A 95 19.55 -9.32 -6.59
CA LEU A 95 19.54 -10.33 -7.64
C LEU A 95 19.12 -9.79 -9.01
N VAL A 96 18.61 -8.54 -9.08
CA VAL A 96 18.23 -7.89 -10.34
C VAL A 96 19.36 -6.95 -10.78
N GLU A 97 19.88 -7.16 -11.98
CA GLU A 97 21.08 -6.47 -12.49
C GLU A 97 20.83 -4.95 -12.65
N ASN A 98 19.76 -4.58 -13.34
CA ASN A 98 19.54 -3.16 -13.66
C ASN A 98 18.77 -2.43 -12.56
N LYS A 99 19.29 -1.26 -12.16
CA LYS A 99 18.71 -0.39 -11.14
C LYS A 99 18.27 0.93 -11.76
N ILE A 100 16.99 1.02 -12.13
CA ILE A 100 16.44 2.17 -12.85
C ILE A 100 15.22 2.69 -12.09
N THR A 101 15.29 3.93 -11.61
CA THR A 101 14.15 4.60 -10.98
C THR A 101 13.46 5.47 -12.01
N ASN A 102 12.14 5.35 -12.17
CA ASN A 102 11.32 6.08 -13.14
C ASN A 102 11.91 6.00 -14.57
N PRO A 103 11.97 4.80 -15.19
CA PRO A 103 12.56 4.63 -16.50
C PRO A 103 11.87 5.51 -17.55
N GLY A 104 12.68 6.22 -18.34
CA GLY A 104 12.21 6.97 -19.50
C GLY A 104 11.95 6.07 -20.71
N LEU A 105 11.31 6.60 -21.74
CA LEU A 105 10.95 5.87 -22.96
C LEU A 105 12.15 5.13 -23.59
N GLU A 106 13.29 5.79 -23.69
CA GLU A 106 14.51 5.22 -24.28
C GLU A 106 14.99 3.97 -23.52
N ALA A 107 14.98 4.02 -22.17
CA ALA A 107 15.38 2.88 -21.36
C ALA A 107 14.42 1.70 -21.52
N VAL A 108 13.11 1.97 -21.58
CA VAL A 108 12.09 0.94 -21.79
C VAL A 108 12.24 0.29 -23.18
N LEU A 109 12.45 1.10 -24.22
CA LEU A 109 12.67 0.61 -25.59
C LEU A 109 13.94 -0.20 -25.72
N ALA A 110 15.02 0.21 -25.03
CA ALA A 110 16.31 -0.51 -25.04
C ALA A 110 16.20 -1.89 -24.40
N LEU A 111 15.48 -2.02 -23.27
CA LEU A 111 15.33 -3.24 -22.52
C LEU A 111 14.25 -4.19 -23.09
N LYS A 112 13.35 -3.69 -23.93
CA LYS A 112 12.30 -4.47 -24.64
C LYS A 112 11.52 -5.39 -23.72
N PRO A 113 10.78 -4.85 -22.74
CA PRO A 113 9.96 -5.67 -21.83
C PRO A 113 8.78 -6.33 -22.59
N ASP A 114 8.40 -7.54 -22.15
CA ASP A 114 7.15 -8.16 -22.57
C ASP A 114 5.94 -7.41 -22.00
N ILE A 115 6.12 -6.82 -20.80
CA ILE A 115 5.14 -5.98 -20.12
C ILE A 115 5.84 -4.88 -19.30
N PHE A 116 5.35 -3.64 -19.41
CA PHE A 116 5.76 -2.52 -18.57
C PHE A 116 4.60 -2.13 -17.66
N ILE A 117 4.79 -2.28 -16.35
CA ILE A 117 3.77 -2.03 -15.34
C ILE A 117 4.07 -0.69 -14.67
N VAL A 118 3.12 0.22 -14.72
CA VAL A 118 3.30 1.61 -14.26
C VAL A 118 2.17 2.04 -13.33
N ASN A 119 2.44 2.98 -12.45
CA ASN A 119 1.36 3.67 -11.75
C ASN A 119 0.79 4.83 -12.57
N GLU A 120 -0.47 5.19 -12.31
CA GLU A 120 -1.19 6.25 -13.02
C GLU A 120 -0.54 7.66 -12.86
N VAL A 121 0.30 7.86 -11.83
CA VAL A 121 0.93 9.15 -11.50
C VAL A 121 1.89 9.63 -12.59
N ILE A 122 2.40 8.73 -13.44
CA ILE A 122 3.27 9.14 -14.56
C ILE A 122 2.55 9.98 -15.62
N GLY A 123 1.21 10.02 -15.61
CA GLY A 123 0.36 10.80 -16.49
C GLY A 123 -0.06 10.06 -17.77
N ALA A 124 -1.28 10.36 -18.23
CA ALA A 124 -1.92 9.69 -19.38
C ALA A 124 -1.11 9.84 -20.68
N ASP A 125 -0.53 11.01 -20.93
CA ASP A 125 0.24 11.28 -22.16
C ASP A 125 1.49 10.39 -22.25
N LYS A 126 2.19 10.19 -21.14
CA LYS A 126 3.34 9.28 -21.10
C LYS A 126 2.92 7.82 -21.29
N ILE A 127 1.82 7.40 -20.65
CA ILE A 127 1.27 6.06 -20.83
C ILE A 127 0.95 5.83 -22.30
N GLN A 128 0.28 6.78 -22.95
CA GLN A 128 -0.06 6.69 -24.36
C GLN A 128 1.19 6.65 -25.26
N SER A 129 2.20 7.46 -24.96
CA SER A 129 3.47 7.44 -25.71
C SER A 129 4.15 6.07 -25.68
N TYR A 130 4.14 5.37 -24.54
CA TYR A 130 4.67 4.00 -24.48
C TYR A 130 3.84 3.02 -25.34
N ARG A 131 2.50 3.13 -25.29
CA ARG A 131 1.58 2.29 -26.08
C ARG A 131 1.75 2.51 -27.58
N ASP A 132 1.90 3.76 -28.03
CA ASP A 132 2.11 4.14 -29.43
C ASP A 132 3.41 3.56 -29.99
N MET A 133 4.41 3.35 -29.14
CA MET A 133 5.66 2.68 -29.48
C MET A 133 5.58 1.13 -29.42
N GLY A 134 4.38 0.59 -29.26
CA GLY A 134 4.13 -0.86 -29.25
C GLY A 134 4.48 -1.58 -27.94
N ILE A 135 4.71 -0.83 -26.84
CA ILE A 135 4.98 -1.42 -25.55
C ILE A 135 3.64 -1.84 -24.89
N HIS A 136 3.54 -3.07 -24.40
CA HIS A 136 2.41 -3.48 -23.57
C HIS A 136 2.53 -2.78 -22.20
N VAL A 137 1.59 -1.87 -21.93
CA VAL A 137 1.58 -1.10 -20.67
C VAL A 137 0.34 -1.48 -19.85
N TYR A 138 0.57 -1.90 -18.61
CA TYR A 138 -0.47 -2.14 -17.61
C TYR A 138 -0.41 -1.03 -16.55
N VAL A 139 -1.53 -0.35 -16.33
CA VAL A 139 -1.60 0.81 -15.41
C VAL A 139 -2.21 0.39 -14.08
N VAL A 140 -1.52 0.70 -12.98
CA VAL A 140 -1.93 0.44 -11.60
C VAL A 140 -2.32 1.76 -10.93
N ARG A 141 -3.42 1.76 -10.17
CA ARG A 141 -3.76 2.84 -9.26
C ARG A 141 -3.01 2.68 -7.94
N LEU A 142 -2.62 3.79 -7.32
CA LEU A 142 -2.01 3.74 -5.99
C LEU A 142 -3.05 3.27 -4.96
N SER A 143 -2.71 2.21 -4.23
CA SER A 143 -3.56 1.67 -3.17
C SER A 143 -3.54 2.59 -1.94
N THR A 144 -4.72 2.87 -1.40
CA THR A 144 -4.92 3.70 -0.21
C THR A 144 -5.23 2.90 1.05
N ASN A 145 -5.44 1.59 0.90
CA ASN A 145 -5.71 0.66 1.99
C ASN A 145 -5.18 -0.75 1.67
N ILE A 146 -5.10 -1.59 2.70
CA ILE A 146 -4.52 -2.94 2.61
C ILE A 146 -5.38 -3.86 1.71
N GLU A 147 -6.69 -3.67 1.68
CA GLU A 147 -7.56 -4.48 0.84
C GLU A 147 -7.34 -4.19 -0.67
N GLU A 148 -7.14 -2.92 -1.03
CA GLU A 148 -6.74 -2.55 -2.40
C GLU A 148 -5.39 -3.15 -2.78
N VAL A 149 -4.41 -3.20 -1.85
CA VAL A 149 -3.12 -3.87 -2.08
C VAL A 149 -3.31 -5.35 -2.39
N LYS A 150 -4.12 -6.07 -1.59
CA LYS A 150 -4.43 -7.50 -1.82
C LYS A 150 -5.08 -7.73 -3.18
N ASN A 151 -6.05 -6.87 -3.53
CA ASN A 151 -6.73 -6.93 -4.82
C ASN A 151 -5.77 -6.71 -5.99
N GLU A 152 -4.84 -5.75 -5.85
CA GLU A 152 -3.83 -5.48 -6.88
C GLU A 152 -2.83 -6.63 -7.01
N ILE A 153 -2.40 -7.24 -5.91
CA ILE A 153 -1.56 -8.46 -5.93
C ILE A 153 -2.24 -9.57 -6.74
N ILE A 154 -3.55 -9.80 -6.55
CA ILE A 154 -4.29 -10.81 -7.30
C ILE A 154 -4.37 -10.46 -8.79
N LYS A 155 -4.61 -9.20 -9.16
CA LYS A 155 -4.62 -8.76 -10.56
C LYS A 155 -3.25 -8.92 -11.21
N LEU A 156 -2.19 -8.45 -10.55
CA LEU A 156 -0.82 -8.57 -11.05
C LEU A 156 -0.37 -10.04 -11.15
N SER A 157 -0.75 -10.89 -10.19
CA SER A 157 -0.44 -12.31 -10.27
C SER A 157 -1.06 -13.00 -11.49
N ARG A 158 -2.27 -12.59 -11.90
CA ARG A 158 -2.91 -13.05 -13.16
C ARG A 158 -2.15 -12.52 -14.39
N LEU A 159 -1.79 -11.23 -14.38
CA LEU A 159 -1.06 -10.59 -15.48
C LEU A 159 0.27 -11.29 -15.75
N VAL A 160 0.98 -11.72 -14.70
CA VAL A 160 2.26 -12.41 -14.83
C VAL A 160 2.15 -13.94 -14.85
N GLY A 161 0.93 -14.50 -14.82
CA GLY A 161 0.65 -15.95 -14.88
C GLY A 161 1.07 -16.70 -13.60
N GLU A 162 1.02 -16.05 -12.43
CA GLU A 162 1.41 -16.60 -11.12
C GLU A 162 0.24 -16.55 -10.11
N GLU A 163 -0.98 -16.85 -10.53
CA GLU A 163 -2.20 -16.71 -9.70
C GLU A 163 -2.10 -17.43 -8.36
N GLN A 164 -1.51 -18.64 -8.34
CA GLN A 164 -1.37 -19.38 -7.10
C GLN A 164 -0.43 -18.67 -6.11
N ARG A 165 0.67 -18.09 -6.60
CA ARG A 165 1.58 -17.29 -5.79
C ARG A 165 0.90 -16.05 -5.22
N GLY A 166 0.04 -15.38 -6.01
CA GLY A 166 -0.78 -14.26 -5.53
C GLY A 166 -1.68 -14.65 -4.37
N LYS A 167 -2.38 -15.78 -4.48
CA LYS A 167 -3.25 -16.31 -3.41
C LYS A 167 -2.46 -16.64 -2.13
N ILE A 168 -1.29 -17.27 -2.26
CA ILE A 168 -0.40 -17.59 -1.13
C ILE A 168 0.08 -16.30 -0.47
N LEU A 169 0.49 -15.30 -1.25
CA LEU A 169 0.97 -14.01 -0.74
C LEU A 169 -0.11 -13.28 0.05
N VAL A 170 -1.33 -13.18 -0.49
CA VAL A 170 -2.48 -12.58 0.20
C VAL A 170 -2.83 -13.36 1.47
N LYS A 171 -2.76 -14.70 1.44
CA LYS A 171 -2.96 -15.50 2.65
C LYS A 171 -1.92 -15.19 3.74
N LYS A 172 -0.64 -15.10 3.38
CA LYS A 172 0.44 -14.72 4.32
C LYS A 172 0.18 -13.33 4.95
N MET A 173 -0.30 -12.36 4.15
CA MET A 173 -0.70 -11.04 4.67
C MET A 173 -1.84 -11.16 5.69
N ASN A 174 -2.90 -11.91 5.37
CA ASN A 174 -4.05 -12.08 6.25
C ASN A 174 -3.64 -12.77 7.56
N ASP A 175 -2.90 -13.88 7.47
CA ASP A 175 -2.43 -14.62 8.64
C ASP A 175 -1.59 -13.72 9.58
N LYS A 176 -0.79 -12.81 8.99
CA LYS A 176 0.02 -11.85 9.77
C LYS A 176 -0.84 -10.79 10.45
N LEU A 177 -1.79 -10.18 9.72
CA LEU A 177 -2.70 -9.18 10.27
C LEU A 177 -3.55 -9.75 11.41
N GLU A 178 -4.08 -10.96 11.24
CA GLU A 178 -4.83 -11.64 12.28
C GLU A 178 -3.99 -11.94 13.55
N ARG A 179 -2.71 -12.30 13.38
CA ARG A 179 -1.80 -12.48 14.53
C ARG A 179 -1.56 -11.17 15.27
N ILE A 180 -1.33 -10.07 14.55
CA ILE A 180 -1.13 -8.76 15.17
C ILE A 180 -2.37 -8.37 15.97
N GLU A 181 -3.56 -8.47 15.35
CA GLU A 181 -4.82 -8.10 16.00
C GLU A 181 -5.09 -8.91 17.26
N ARG A 182 -4.88 -10.23 17.23
CA ARG A 182 -5.08 -11.11 18.40
C ARG A 182 -4.14 -10.80 19.58
N ASN A 183 -2.98 -10.22 19.29
CA ASN A 183 -2.01 -9.84 20.31
C ASN A 183 -2.29 -8.49 20.97
N ILE A 184 -3.23 -7.70 20.44
CA ILE A 184 -3.62 -6.43 21.04
C ILE A 184 -4.81 -6.67 21.96
N PRO A 185 -4.67 -6.47 23.29
CA PRO A 185 -5.78 -6.62 24.24
C PRO A 185 -6.97 -5.75 23.86
N GLN A 186 -8.18 -6.28 23.93
CA GLN A 186 -9.38 -5.59 23.46
C GLN A 186 -9.61 -4.25 24.19
N GLU A 187 -9.26 -4.17 25.47
CA GLU A 187 -9.35 -2.96 26.28
C GLU A 187 -8.41 -1.83 25.82
N LEU A 188 -7.38 -2.16 25.04
CA LEU A 188 -6.46 -1.19 24.47
C LEU A 188 -6.87 -0.69 23.07
N HIS A 189 -7.87 -1.34 22.43
CA HIS A 189 -8.31 -0.94 21.10
C HIS A 189 -8.72 0.54 21.08
N TYR A 190 -8.11 1.31 20.18
CA TYR A 190 -8.34 2.75 19.98
C TYR A 190 -8.16 3.61 21.25
N SER A 191 -7.49 3.09 22.30
CA SER A 191 -7.19 3.83 23.53
C SER A 191 -6.09 4.89 23.34
N LYS A 192 -5.28 4.76 22.29
CA LYS A 192 -4.19 5.64 21.96
C LYS A 192 -4.38 6.29 20.60
N SER A 193 -3.88 7.52 20.46
CA SER A 193 -3.89 8.28 19.20
C SER A 193 -2.47 8.57 18.71
N THR A 194 -2.32 8.61 17.38
CA THR A 194 -1.06 8.94 16.72
C THR A 194 -1.24 10.08 15.72
N VAL A 195 -0.13 10.76 15.42
CA VAL A 195 0.01 11.73 14.34
C VAL A 195 1.25 11.38 13.53
N LEU A 196 1.15 11.38 12.22
CA LEU A 196 2.28 11.24 11.30
C LEU A 196 2.35 12.43 10.36
N VAL A 197 3.50 13.11 10.35
CA VAL A 197 3.79 14.24 9.47
C VAL A 197 5.16 14.12 8.80
N SER A 198 5.34 14.86 7.71
CA SER A 198 6.64 15.04 7.08
C SER A 198 7.52 16.03 7.86
N ALA A 199 8.78 16.16 7.45
CA ALA A 199 9.72 17.12 8.04
C ALA A 199 9.26 18.60 7.91
N ASN A 200 8.39 18.91 6.95
CA ASN A 200 7.78 20.24 6.80
C ASN A 200 6.33 20.30 7.32
N TYR A 201 5.98 19.38 8.19
CA TYR A 201 4.66 19.26 8.82
C TYR A 201 3.47 19.09 7.86
N ALA A 202 3.72 18.66 6.61
CA ALA A 202 2.64 18.16 5.76
C ALA A 202 2.16 16.81 6.29
N SER A 203 0.85 16.62 6.37
CA SER A 203 0.22 15.37 6.81
C SER A 203 0.55 14.23 5.83
N TYR A 204 1.14 13.16 6.34
CA TYR A 204 1.17 11.86 5.66
C TYR A 204 0.05 10.92 6.13
N GLY A 205 -0.57 11.23 7.25
CA GLY A 205 -1.55 10.42 7.95
C GLY A 205 -3.00 10.86 7.78
N GLY A 206 -3.36 11.58 6.71
CA GLY A 206 -4.72 12.07 6.51
C GLY A 206 -5.76 10.97 6.33
N LYS A 207 -7.03 11.36 6.40
CA LYS A 207 -8.20 10.48 6.28
C LYS A 207 -8.16 9.69 4.97
N GLY A 208 -8.43 8.38 5.05
CA GLY A 208 -8.58 7.50 3.90
C GLY A 208 -7.29 7.19 3.14
N CYS A 209 -6.12 7.43 3.74
CA CYS A 209 -4.83 7.03 3.18
C CYS A 209 -4.33 5.70 3.79
N MET A 210 -3.25 5.16 3.25
CA MET A 210 -2.65 3.91 3.73
C MET A 210 -2.29 3.97 5.23
N TYR A 211 -1.77 5.08 5.74
CA TYR A 211 -1.46 5.22 7.16
C TYR A 211 -2.71 5.15 8.03
N ASP A 212 -3.82 5.75 7.58
CA ASP A 212 -5.11 5.67 8.26
C ASP A 212 -5.61 4.22 8.36
N ASP A 213 -5.44 3.44 7.30
CA ASP A 213 -5.80 2.03 7.26
C ASP A 213 -4.88 1.17 8.14
N ILE A 214 -3.56 1.47 8.15
CA ILE A 214 -2.60 0.84 9.06
C ILE A 214 -2.98 1.10 10.52
N CYS A 215 -3.36 2.33 10.87
CA CYS A 215 -3.84 2.65 12.22
C CYS A 215 -5.06 1.81 12.60
N LYS A 216 -6.04 1.64 11.68
CA LYS A 216 -7.23 0.79 11.91
C LYS A 216 -6.86 -0.67 12.18
N HIS A 217 -5.96 -1.25 11.38
CA HIS A 217 -5.48 -2.61 11.58
C HIS A 217 -4.66 -2.76 12.86
N ALA A 218 -3.92 -1.73 13.26
CA ALA A 218 -3.18 -1.67 14.52
C ALA A 218 -4.07 -1.29 15.72
N LYS A 219 -5.38 -1.08 15.52
CA LYS A 219 -6.35 -0.65 16.57
C LYS A 219 -5.96 0.67 17.24
N ILE A 220 -5.42 1.62 16.48
CA ILE A 220 -4.94 2.92 16.94
C ILE A 220 -5.79 4.01 16.30
N ARG A 221 -6.04 5.11 17.02
CA ARG A 221 -6.69 6.29 16.46
C ARG A 221 -5.69 7.11 15.65
N ASN A 222 -6.12 7.55 14.47
CA ASN A 222 -5.37 8.50 13.66
C ASN A 222 -5.89 9.91 13.94
N GLY A 223 -5.18 10.69 14.75
CA GLY A 223 -5.63 12.01 15.19
C GLY A 223 -5.86 13.02 14.07
N ILE A 224 -5.12 12.90 12.95
CA ILE A 224 -5.32 13.75 11.76
C ILE A 224 -6.64 13.37 11.06
N ALA A 225 -6.89 12.09 10.89
CA ALA A 225 -8.12 11.60 10.27
C ALA A 225 -9.36 11.86 11.14
N ASP A 226 -9.23 11.81 12.47
CA ASP A 226 -10.28 12.13 13.42
C ASP A 226 -10.78 13.59 13.27
N LEU A 227 -9.89 14.53 12.90
CA LEU A 227 -10.26 15.91 12.55
C LEU A 227 -10.80 16.04 11.11
N GLY A 228 -10.91 14.96 10.35
CA GLY A 228 -11.38 14.97 8.97
C GLY A 228 -10.37 15.51 7.96
N MET A 229 -9.11 15.73 8.35
CA MET A 229 -8.06 16.28 7.49
C MET A 229 -7.56 15.22 6.48
N ASN A 230 -7.24 15.67 5.27
CA ASN A 230 -6.69 14.84 4.20
C ASN A 230 -5.16 14.82 4.22
N THR A 231 -4.57 13.82 3.58
CA THR A 231 -3.13 13.75 3.34
C THR A 231 -2.65 14.98 2.55
N GLY A 232 -1.48 15.51 2.92
CA GLY A 232 -0.85 16.67 2.29
C GLY A 232 -1.27 18.03 2.87
N GLN A 233 -2.30 18.09 3.73
CA GLN A 233 -2.64 19.33 4.44
C GLN A 233 -1.60 19.62 5.52
N THR A 234 -1.33 20.91 5.75
CA THR A 234 -0.37 21.32 6.80
C THR A 234 -0.96 21.06 8.19
N VAL A 235 -0.19 20.36 9.01
CA VAL A 235 -0.49 20.16 10.44
C VAL A 235 0.31 21.21 11.22
N ASN A 236 -0.27 22.40 11.39
CA ASN A 236 0.37 23.48 12.16
C ASN A 236 0.35 23.18 13.67
N LYS A 237 0.98 24.02 14.47
CA LYS A 237 1.10 23.81 15.92
C LYS A 237 -0.26 23.81 16.63
N GLU A 238 -1.20 24.63 16.19
CA GLU A 238 -2.56 24.69 16.73
C GLU A 238 -3.27 23.35 16.51
N VAL A 239 -3.19 22.78 15.32
CA VAL A 239 -3.74 21.46 15.01
C VAL A 239 -3.06 20.37 15.84
N MET A 240 -1.72 20.42 16.02
CA MET A 240 -1.00 19.46 16.88
C MET A 240 -1.48 19.52 18.33
N ILE A 241 -1.70 20.74 18.86
CA ILE A 241 -2.20 20.97 20.23
C ILE A 241 -3.66 20.51 20.35
N GLU A 242 -4.49 20.75 19.36
CA GLU A 242 -5.89 20.32 19.32
C GLU A 242 -5.98 18.78 19.35
N ILE A 243 -5.22 18.09 18.51
CA ILE A 243 -5.17 16.62 18.50
C ILE A 243 -4.59 16.09 19.81
N ASN A 244 -3.52 16.72 20.32
CA ASN A 244 -2.75 16.30 21.49
C ASN A 244 -2.55 14.78 21.53
N PRO A 245 -1.82 14.18 20.57
CA PRO A 245 -1.71 12.76 20.39
C PRO A 245 -0.91 12.08 21.51
N ASP A 246 -1.13 10.77 21.70
CA ASP A 246 -0.31 9.96 22.62
C ASP A 246 1.07 9.63 22.03
N PHE A 247 1.16 9.54 20.70
CA PHE A 247 2.39 9.29 19.93
C PHE A 247 2.49 10.26 18.77
N PHE A 248 3.69 10.79 18.53
CA PHE A 248 3.95 11.69 17.41
C PHE A 248 5.08 11.13 16.54
N PHE A 249 4.78 10.90 15.26
CA PHE A 249 5.73 10.36 14.30
C PHE A 249 6.11 11.41 13.26
N LEU A 250 7.40 11.52 13.01
CA LEU A 250 7.97 12.29 11.92
C LEU A 250 8.51 11.33 10.87
N ALA A 251 8.13 11.52 9.63
CA ALA A 251 8.72 10.77 8.52
C ALA A 251 10.18 11.19 8.36
N LYS A 252 11.09 10.22 8.28
CA LYS A 252 12.50 10.53 7.99
C LYS A 252 12.61 11.24 6.65
N PRO A 253 13.54 12.22 6.52
CA PRO A 253 13.81 12.87 5.25
C PRO A 253 14.29 11.87 4.18
N TRP A 254 13.97 12.15 2.91
CA TRP A 254 14.28 11.28 1.75
C TRP A 254 15.75 10.87 1.57
N LYS A 255 16.67 11.54 2.25
CA LYS A 255 18.10 11.22 2.21
C LYS A 255 18.52 10.63 3.55
N ASP A 256 19.03 9.43 3.49
CA ASP A 256 19.62 8.72 4.63
C ASP A 256 20.78 9.56 5.20
N ASN A 257 20.51 10.27 6.28
CA ASN A 257 21.48 11.15 6.92
C ASN A 257 21.17 11.28 8.41
N LYS A 258 21.82 10.45 9.20
CA LYS A 258 21.61 10.37 10.66
C LYS A 258 21.69 11.73 11.35
N ALA A 259 22.64 12.59 10.95
CA ALA A 259 22.77 13.93 11.56
C ALA A 259 21.57 14.83 11.27
N LYS A 260 20.95 14.71 10.10
CA LYS A 260 19.71 15.43 9.77
C LYS A 260 18.50 14.87 10.51
N ASP A 261 18.44 13.55 10.68
CA ASP A 261 17.40 12.89 11.45
C ASP A 261 17.44 13.33 12.92
N GLU A 262 18.62 13.29 13.53
CA GLU A 262 18.85 13.76 14.91
C GLU A 262 18.52 15.25 15.06
N LYS A 263 18.90 16.08 14.08
CA LYS A 263 18.57 17.51 14.07
C LYS A 263 17.05 17.73 13.99
N LEU A 264 16.35 17.05 13.09
CA LEU A 264 14.90 17.17 12.94
C LEU A 264 14.17 16.82 14.24
N LEU A 265 14.53 15.69 14.85
CA LEU A 265 13.94 15.28 16.12
C LEU A 265 14.27 16.25 17.24
N GLY A 266 15.54 16.70 17.33
CA GLY A 266 16.00 17.66 18.32
C GLY A 266 15.29 19.02 18.21
N GLU A 267 15.10 19.54 17.00
CA GLU A 267 14.35 20.79 16.76
C GLU A 267 12.89 20.67 17.17
N PHE A 268 12.24 19.54 16.88
CA PHE A 268 10.87 19.29 17.31
C PHE A 268 10.74 19.25 18.83
N LEU A 269 11.63 18.52 19.52
CA LEU A 269 11.61 18.36 20.98
C LEU A 269 12.01 19.65 21.71
N ALA A 270 12.82 20.53 21.10
CA ALA A 270 13.23 21.80 21.69
C ALA A 270 12.17 22.91 21.57
N ASP A 271 11.10 22.67 20.81
CA ASP A 271 10.04 23.66 20.59
C ASP A 271 9.14 23.79 21.83
N LYS A 272 9.35 24.90 22.58
CA LYS A 272 8.58 25.17 23.81
C LYS A 272 7.08 25.24 23.60
N SER A 273 6.59 25.58 22.39
CA SER A 273 5.16 25.63 22.12
C SER A 273 4.52 24.23 22.08
N LEU A 274 5.32 23.18 21.90
CA LEU A 274 4.90 21.78 21.85
C LEU A 274 5.22 20.98 23.12
N GLU A 275 5.91 21.59 24.12
CA GLU A 275 6.34 20.90 25.35
C GLU A 275 5.18 20.28 26.15
N ASN A 276 3.97 20.80 25.97
CA ASN A 276 2.78 20.33 26.66
C ASN A 276 2.03 19.23 25.94
N LEU A 277 2.44 18.85 24.72
CA LEU A 277 1.86 17.68 24.02
C LEU A 277 2.10 16.40 24.84
N ARG A 278 1.07 15.56 24.93
CA ARG A 278 1.18 14.23 25.63
C ARG A 278 2.32 13.40 25.06
N ALA A 279 2.47 13.35 23.74
CA ALA A 279 3.57 12.63 23.10
C ALA A 279 4.94 13.14 23.53
N VAL A 280 5.14 14.46 23.65
CA VAL A 280 6.41 15.07 24.06
C VAL A 280 6.69 14.78 25.54
N LYS A 281 5.70 15.03 26.42
CA LYS A 281 5.84 14.78 27.87
C LYS A 281 6.18 13.33 28.21
N ASN A 282 5.65 12.39 27.44
CA ASN A 282 5.84 10.97 27.67
C ASN A 282 7.02 10.37 26.89
N GLY A 283 7.78 11.18 26.13
CA GLY A 283 8.88 10.70 25.30
C GLY A 283 8.44 9.84 24.09
N ASN A 284 7.18 9.96 23.67
CA ASN A 284 6.58 9.19 22.59
C ASN A 284 6.66 9.92 21.24
N VAL A 285 7.81 10.52 20.93
CA VAL A 285 8.10 11.15 19.64
C VAL A 285 9.18 10.34 18.94
N ALA A 286 8.93 9.91 17.73
CA ALA A 286 9.86 9.07 16.98
C ALA A 286 9.90 9.40 15.48
N LEU A 287 11.04 9.09 14.87
CA LEU A 287 11.19 9.09 13.42
C LEU A 287 10.79 7.72 12.85
N LEU A 288 10.06 7.72 11.74
CA LEU A 288 9.72 6.49 11.01
C LEU A 288 10.45 6.44 9.67
N ASP A 289 11.02 5.27 9.36
CA ASP A 289 11.61 4.97 8.06
C ASP A 289 10.53 4.95 6.96
N GLU A 290 10.90 5.35 5.74
CA GLU A 290 10.00 5.39 4.59
C GLU A 290 9.34 4.05 4.31
N LYS A 291 10.04 2.93 4.56
CA LYS A 291 9.52 1.58 4.37
C LYS A 291 8.26 1.26 5.20
N TYR A 292 7.99 2.03 6.28
CA TYR A 292 6.77 1.89 7.08
C TYR A 292 5.67 2.89 6.72
N ILE A 293 5.96 3.85 5.84
CA ILE A 293 5.07 4.97 5.52
C ILE A 293 4.52 4.84 4.09
N PHE A 294 5.42 4.60 3.11
CA PHE A 294 5.08 4.54 1.69
C PHE A 294 4.96 3.09 1.21
N ILE A 295 3.86 2.43 1.55
CA ILE A 295 3.72 0.96 1.47
C ILE A 295 2.45 0.49 0.79
N GLY A 296 2.31 0.81 -0.48
CA GLY A 296 1.25 0.23 -1.32
C GLY A 296 1.58 -1.19 -1.81
N HIS A 297 2.17 -2.07 -0.96
CA HIS A 297 2.58 -3.43 -1.33
C HIS A 297 2.47 -4.41 -0.14
N GLN A 298 2.69 -5.72 -0.37
CA GLN A 298 2.46 -6.80 0.60
C GLN A 298 3.13 -6.62 1.97
N ASN A 299 4.27 -5.92 2.01
CA ASN A 299 5.00 -5.74 3.28
C ASN A 299 4.39 -4.66 4.20
N CYS A 300 3.24 -4.07 3.83
CA CYS A 300 2.49 -3.14 4.69
C CYS A 300 2.07 -3.76 6.04
N VAL A 301 1.99 -5.07 6.11
CA VAL A 301 1.74 -5.80 7.38
C VAL A 301 2.81 -5.53 8.44
N TRP A 302 4.06 -5.27 8.02
CA TRP A 302 5.15 -4.91 8.94
C TRP A 302 4.98 -3.51 9.51
N SER A 303 4.34 -2.62 8.78
CA SER A 303 3.98 -1.29 9.30
C SER A 303 2.90 -1.38 10.37
N VAL A 304 1.91 -2.26 10.16
CA VAL A 304 0.90 -2.54 11.19
C VAL A 304 1.56 -3.07 12.45
N GLN A 305 2.46 -4.08 12.32
CA GLN A 305 3.22 -4.64 13.45
C GLN A 305 4.06 -3.57 14.15
N LYS A 306 4.84 -2.80 13.36
CA LYS A 306 5.73 -1.77 13.91
C LYS A 306 4.97 -0.70 14.67
N LEU A 307 3.88 -0.22 14.10
CA LEU A 307 3.06 0.82 14.73
C LEU A 307 2.36 0.30 15.99
N ALA A 308 1.78 -0.91 15.93
CA ALA A 308 1.14 -1.54 17.09
C ALA A 308 2.14 -1.76 18.24
N HIS A 309 3.36 -2.24 17.93
CA HIS A 309 4.39 -2.41 18.95
C HIS A 309 4.85 -1.08 19.55
N LEU A 310 5.07 -0.04 18.75
CA LEU A 310 5.46 1.29 19.23
C LEU A 310 4.41 1.88 20.19
N VAL A 311 3.13 1.60 19.96
CA VAL A 311 2.03 2.18 20.71
C VAL A 311 1.63 1.34 21.92
N TYR A 312 1.64 0.02 21.81
CA TYR A 312 1.17 -0.89 22.85
C TYR A 312 2.30 -1.66 23.57
N GLY A 313 3.54 -1.48 23.11
CA GLY A 313 4.70 -2.12 23.72
C GLY A 313 4.76 -3.64 23.50
N ASP A 314 5.30 -4.34 24.49
CA ASP A 314 5.67 -5.77 24.41
C ASP A 314 4.49 -6.75 24.27
N CYS A 315 3.24 -6.31 24.45
CA CYS A 315 2.08 -7.15 24.15
C CYS A 315 1.98 -7.44 22.64
N VAL A 316 2.59 -6.59 21.79
CA VAL A 316 2.72 -6.83 20.35
C VAL A 316 4.15 -7.26 20.04
N VAL A 317 4.39 -8.55 19.97
CA VAL A 317 5.72 -9.10 19.69
C VAL A 317 6.20 -8.65 18.31
N LEU A 318 7.44 -8.10 18.25
CA LEU A 318 8.12 -7.83 17.00
C LEU A 318 8.69 -9.13 16.42
N GLU A 319 7.95 -9.74 15.50
CA GLU A 319 8.53 -10.82 14.68
C GLU A 319 9.57 -10.22 13.70
N PRO A 320 10.62 -11.00 13.35
CA PRO A 320 11.58 -10.58 12.34
C PRO A 320 10.90 -10.19 11.03
N GLU A 321 11.29 -9.03 10.50
CA GLU A 321 10.77 -8.55 9.24
C GLU A 321 11.40 -9.32 8.09
N GLU A 322 10.56 -9.91 7.25
CA GLU A 322 10.97 -10.63 6.05
C GLU A 322 10.30 -10.05 4.81
N PHE A 323 10.93 -10.25 3.67
CA PHE A 323 10.30 -9.92 2.39
C PHE A 323 9.26 -10.98 2.05
N LEU A 324 7.96 -10.62 2.10
CA LEU A 324 6.88 -11.57 1.85
C LEU A 324 6.83 -11.98 0.38
N LYS A 325 6.83 -13.30 0.14
CA LYS A 325 6.73 -13.92 -1.20
C LYS A 325 5.59 -14.93 -1.25
N GLY A 326 5.07 -15.13 -2.45
CA GLY A 326 4.06 -16.14 -2.76
C GLY A 326 4.63 -17.55 -3.05
N PHE A 327 5.92 -17.74 -2.83
CA PHE A 327 6.64 -18.99 -3.11
C PHE A 327 7.78 -19.19 -2.10
#